data_61fff4ff80df314579ae7b4033ae8c9e
#
_entry.id   61fff4ff80df314579ae7b4033ae8c9e
#
_cell.length_a   1.000
_cell.length_b   1.000
_cell.length_c   1.000
_cell.angle_alpha   90.00
_cell.angle_beta   90.00
_cell.angle_gamma   90.00
#
_symmetry.space_group_name_H-M   'P 1'
#
loop_
_entity.id
_entity.type
_entity.pdbx_description
1 polymer ?
#
loop_
_entity_poly.entity_id
_entity_poly.type
_entity_poly.pdbx_seq_one_letter_code
_entity_poly.pdbx_strand_id
1 'polypeptide(L)'
;PESILRSIQFSDYTIRPVLVGGGMLHLDNRTMLYTQGERINPQRMWMYPSKSMGYNHDFSMEPLRDSPDRHQRIDEDFNGWWMCLIPIAVVKKIGLSMPVFIKFDDIEYGLRAKKAGFPTVCLPGVAVWHQAWHDKDPARSWEEYFTERNRWLAALLTYPDRPPRMLVETLYGDASLGLRFVYSAMALHHMALRDILRGPQYLVDCLPTKLGEVRELRAKYPDAQAKDSFEAFPEPAGETEPPKNHPSTMKSRYLSLIHI
;
A
#
# COMPACT_ATOMS: atom_id res chain seq x y z
N PRO A 1 -4.14 8.09 23.11
CA PRO A 1 -3.05 8.20 24.12
C PRO A 1 -2.49 6.84 24.52
N GLU A 2 -3.34 5.84 24.81
CA GLU A 2 -2.91 4.52 25.29
C GLU A 2 -2.00 3.78 24.33
N SER A 3 -2.27 3.80 23.03
CA SER A 3 -1.42 3.16 22.02
C SER A 3 0.01 3.70 22.05
N ILE A 4 0.18 5.02 22.24
CA ILE A 4 1.49 5.66 22.37
C ILE A 4 2.20 5.17 23.64
N LEU A 5 1.48 5.19 24.79
CA LEU A 5 2.06 4.75 26.06
C LEU A 5 2.48 3.28 26.01
N ARG A 6 1.67 2.40 25.45
CA ARG A 6 2.01 0.97 25.28
C ARG A 6 3.22 0.76 24.38
N SER A 7 3.31 1.52 23.30
CA SER A 7 4.48 1.46 22.42
C SER A 7 5.76 1.89 23.11
N ILE A 8 5.71 2.97 23.91
CA ILE A 8 6.85 3.45 24.72
C ILE A 8 7.23 2.41 25.78
N GLN A 9 6.27 1.94 26.56
CA GLN A 9 6.52 0.92 27.59
C GLN A 9 7.15 -0.35 27.02
N PHE A 10 6.69 -0.81 25.86
CA PHE A 10 7.30 -1.95 25.18
C PHE A 10 8.71 -1.65 24.71
N SER A 11 8.95 -0.47 24.11
CA SER A 11 10.26 -0.03 23.69
C SER A 11 11.24 0.04 24.86
N ASP A 12 10.81 0.57 26.02
CA ASP A 12 11.62 0.64 27.23
C ASP A 12 11.93 -0.74 27.83
N TYR A 13 11.01 -1.68 27.66
CA TYR A 13 11.18 -3.07 28.13
C TYR A 13 12.18 -3.87 27.26
N THR A 14 12.35 -3.50 26.01
CA THR A 14 13.24 -4.25 25.08
C THR A 14 14.71 -3.96 25.31
N ILE A 15 15.56 -5.00 25.26
CA ILE A 15 17.02 -4.87 25.44
C ILE A 15 17.67 -4.15 24.26
N ARG A 16 17.09 -4.25 23.06
CA ARG A 16 17.59 -3.63 21.83
C ARG A 16 16.54 -2.74 21.21
N PRO A 17 16.94 -1.70 20.43
CA PRO A 17 15.99 -0.86 19.73
C PRO A 17 15.10 -1.67 18.77
N VAL A 18 13.79 -1.45 18.87
CA VAL A 18 12.74 -2.12 18.08
C VAL A 18 11.79 -1.06 17.55
N LEU A 19 11.45 -1.12 16.27
CA LEU A 19 10.34 -0.33 15.73
C LEU A 19 9.02 -0.96 16.22
N VAL A 20 8.13 -0.14 16.78
CA VAL A 20 6.86 -0.62 17.33
C VAL A 20 5.72 -0.07 16.51
N GLY A 21 5.09 -0.95 15.75
CA GLY A 21 3.93 -0.64 14.94
C GLY A 21 2.61 -0.83 15.66
N GLY A 22 1.58 -0.26 15.09
CA GLY A 22 0.19 -0.40 15.54
C GLY A 22 -0.73 -0.88 14.43
N GLY A 23 -1.76 -1.62 14.78
CA GLY A 23 -2.82 -2.01 13.88
C GLY A 23 -3.62 -0.80 13.35
N MET A 24 -4.16 -0.94 12.14
CA MET A 24 -5.03 0.06 11.55
C MET A 24 -6.47 -0.42 11.58
N LEU A 25 -7.34 0.27 12.33
CA LEU A 25 -8.79 0.08 12.30
C LEU A 25 -9.43 1.11 11.36
N HIS A 26 -10.56 0.73 10.78
CA HIS A 26 -11.33 1.65 9.95
C HIS A 26 -11.98 2.74 10.80
N LEU A 27 -11.99 3.96 10.30
CA LEU A 27 -12.61 5.10 11.01
C LEU A 27 -14.14 5.04 10.93
N ASP A 28 -14.68 4.60 9.82
CA ASP A 28 -16.11 4.44 9.52
C ASP A 28 -16.70 3.16 10.12
N ASN A 29 -15.91 2.08 10.23
CA ASN A 29 -16.28 0.85 10.89
C ASN A 29 -15.25 0.51 11.99
N ARG A 30 -15.48 1.01 13.18
CA ARG A 30 -14.50 1.04 14.28
C ARG A 30 -14.13 -0.34 14.87
N THR A 31 -14.86 -1.38 14.57
CA THR A 31 -14.56 -2.76 14.96
C THR A 31 -13.76 -3.50 13.89
N MET A 32 -13.70 -2.95 12.68
CA MET A 32 -12.99 -3.54 11.55
C MET A 32 -11.51 -3.20 11.61
N LEU A 33 -10.68 -4.20 11.86
CA LEU A 33 -9.23 -4.11 11.73
C LEU A 33 -8.84 -4.34 10.28
N TYR A 34 -8.27 -3.33 9.62
CA TYR A 34 -7.72 -3.50 8.28
C TYR A 34 -6.53 -4.47 8.31
N THR A 35 -5.52 -4.18 9.13
CA THR A 35 -4.32 -5.02 9.24
C THR A 35 -3.63 -4.84 10.60
N GLN A 36 -2.93 -5.89 10.99
CA GLN A 36 -2.04 -5.92 12.15
C GLN A 36 -0.77 -6.67 11.75
N GLY A 37 0.20 -5.91 11.26
CA GLY A 37 1.46 -6.44 10.76
C GLY A 37 1.43 -6.86 9.29
N GLU A 38 2.41 -6.37 8.57
CA GLU A 38 2.53 -6.62 7.14
C GLU A 38 3.95 -7.07 6.77
N ARG A 39 4.03 -7.84 5.71
CA ARG A 39 5.28 -8.31 5.12
C ARG A 39 5.35 -7.94 3.65
N ILE A 40 6.55 -7.92 3.10
CA ILE A 40 6.81 -7.65 1.70
C ILE A 40 7.12 -8.95 0.97
N ASN A 41 6.39 -9.21 -0.11
CA ASN A 41 6.78 -10.22 -1.07
C ASN A 41 8.01 -9.71 -1.85
N PRO A 42 9.20 -10.34 -1.71
CA PRO A 42 10.42 -9.82 -2.30
C PRO A 42 10.44 -9.87 -3.84
N GLN A 43 9.59 -10.70 -4.48
CA GLN A 43 9.52 -10.79 -5.95
C GLN A 43 8.60 -9.73 -6.57
N ARG A 44 7.58 -9.33 -5.82
CA ARG A 44 6.56 -8.37 -6.28
C ARG A 44 6.75 -6.99 -5.69
N MET A 45 7.51 -6.88 -4.61
CA MET A 45 7.59 -5.67 -3.79
C MET A 45 6.19 -5.14 -3.43
N TRP A 46 5.33 -6.08 -3.00
CA TRP A 46 3.97 -5.78 -2.59
C TRP A 46 3.68 -6.36 -1.22
N MET A 47 2.90 -5.61 -0.44
CA MET A 47 2.57 -5.99 0.92
C MET A 47 1.56 -7.15 0.96
N TYR A 48 1.64 -7.94 2.01
CA TYR A 48 0.68 -8.97 2.37
C TYR A 48 0.60 -9.10 3.89
N PRO A 49 -0.54 -9.57 4.45
CA PRO A 49 -0.70 -9.70 5.90
C PRO A 49 0.29 -10.71 6.48
N SER A 50 0.78 -10.45 7.68
CA SER A 50 1.66 -11.40 8.38
C SER A 50 0.90 -12.68 8.72
N LYS A 51 1.52 -13.82 8.43
CA LYS A 51 0.96 -15.18 8.67
C LYS A 51 -0.42 -15.37 8.00
N SER A 52 -1.31 -16.11 8.66
CA SER A 52 -2.70 -16.42 8.23
C SER A 52 -3.70 -15.32 8.57
N MET A 53 -3.26 -14.11 8.91
CA MET A 53 -4.14 -13.09 9.51
C MET A 53 -5.19 -12.51 8.56
N GLY A 54 -4.91 -12.42 7.28
CA GLY A 54 -5.80 -11.74 6.34
C GLY A 54 -5.97 -10.24 6.62
N TYR A 55 -6.61 -9.55 5.68
CA TYR A 55 -7.11 -8.18 5.86
C TYR A 55 -8.57 -8.20 6.31
N ASN A 56 -9.02 -7.11 6.94
CA ASN A 56 -10.42 -6.86 7.29
C ASN A 56 -11.01 -7.88 8.28
N HIS A 57 -10.42 -7.94 9.47
CA HIS A 57 -10.96 -8.71 10.59
C HIS A 57 -11.94 -7.89 11.43
N ASP A 58 -13.14 -8.41 11.66
CA ASP A 58 -14.15 -7.74 12.47
C ASP A 58 -14.14 -8.25 13.93
N PHE A 59 -13.66 -7.41 14.84
CA PHE A 59 -13.64 -7.70 16.27
C PHE A 59 -15.04 -7.74 16.92
N SER A 60 -16.10 -7.31 16.23
CA SER A 60 -17.47 -7.51 16.74
C SER A 60 -17.93 -8.96 16.59
N MET A 61 -17.37 -9.66 15.60
CA MET A 61 -17.69 -11.07 15.34
C MET A 61 -16.73 -12.03 16.05
N GLU A 62 -15.45 -11.68 16.08
CA GLU A 62 -14.39 -12.46 16.76
C GLU A 62 -13.52 -11.51 17.58
N PRO A 63 -13.80 -11.35 18.90
CA PRO A 63 -13.05 -10.46 19.77
C PRO A 63 -11.56 -10.81 19.86
N LEU A 64 -10.73 -9.82 20.19
CA LEU A 64 -9.28 -10.00 20.28
C LEU A 64 -8.87 -11.16 21.21
N ARG A 65 -9.59 -11.35 22.33
CA ARG A 65 -9.33 -12.44 23.30
C ARG A 65 -9.55 -13.84 22.71
N ASP A 66 -10.42 -13.95 21.71
CA ASP A 66 -10.78 -15.20 21.04
C ASP A 66 -9.99 -15.42 19.75
N SER A 67 -9.07 -14.49 19.43
CA SER A 67 -8.20 -14.51 18.25
C SER A 67 -6.73 -14.68 18.66
N PRO A 68 -6.26 -15.90 18.98
CA PRO A 68 -4.90 -16.13 19.49
C PRO A 68 -3.81 -15.58 18.56
N ASP A 69 -4.02 -15.68 17.24
CA ASP A 69 -3.07 -15.20 16.24
C ASP A 69 -2.91 -13.67 16.26
N ARG A 70 -3.94 -12.94 16.71
CA ARG A 70 -3.93 -11.48 16.84
C ARG A 70 -3.57 -10.99 18.24
N HIS A 71 -3.71 -11.87 19.24
CA HIS A 71 -3.41 -11.56 20.63
C HIS A 71 -1.96 -11.89 21.02
N GLN A 72 -1.03 -11.62 20.11
CA GLN A 72 0.41 -11.83 20.32
C GLN A 72 1.20 -10.75 19.58
N ARG A 73 2.48 -10.61 19.94
CA ARG A 73 3.44 -9.82 19.16
C ARG A 73 3.58 -10.41 17.75
N ILE A 74 3.54 -9.56 16.75
CA ILE A 74 3.72 -9.95 15.37
C ILE A 74 5.02 -9.32 14.86
N ASP A 75 5.94 -10.17 14.41
CA ASP A 75 7.16 -9.71 13.74
C ASP A 75 6.83 -9.46 12.26
N GLU A 76 7.17 -8.26 11.79
CA GLU A 76 6.82 -7.76 10.46
C GLU A 76 8.03 -7.21 9.72
N ASP A 77 7.88 -6.89 8.43
CA ASP A 77 8.96 -6.31 7.63
C ASP A 77 8.99 -4.78 7.75
N PHE A 78 7.83 -4.19 7.92
CA PHE A 78 7.60 -2.76 8.11
C PHE A 78 6.26 -2.56 8.82
N ASN A 79 6.00 -1.36 9.31
CA ASN A 79 4.66 -0.95 9.73
C ASN A 79 4.26 0.33 9.01
N GLY A 80 3.01 0.37 8.56
CA GLY A 80 2.46 1.59 7.96
C GLY A 80 2.55 2.77 8.91
N TRP A 81 2.86 3.95 8.39
CA TRP A 81 3.06 5.14 9.22
C TRP A 81 1.75 5.84 9.60
N TRP A 82 0.63 5.09 9.64
CA TRP A 82 -0.53 5.50 10.43
C TRP A 82 -0.20 5.54 11.93
N MET A 83 0.71 4.66 12.40
CA MET A 83 1.30 4.69 13.73
C MET A 83 2.54 3.79 13.80
N CYS A 84 3.71 4.39 13.97
CA CYS A 84 4.96 3.66 14.17
C CYS A 84 5.88 4.43 15.13
N LEU A 85 6.27 3.82 16.24
CA LEU A 85 7.32 4.33 17.11
C LEU A 85 8.67 3.90 16.55
N ILE A 86 9.52 4.88 16.24
CA ILE A 86 10.87 4.67 15.72
C ILE A 86 11.88 5.15 16.76
N PRO A 87 12.66 4.27 17.40
CA PRO A 87 13.68 4.71 18.34
C PRO A 87 14.73 5.59 17.70
N ILE A 88 15.19 6.61 18.42
CA ILE A 88 16.19 7.57 17.88
C ILE A 88 17.51 6.87 17.51
N ALA A 89 17.82 5.75 18.14
CA ALA A 89 18.99 4.93 17.81
C ALA A 89 18.91 4.39 16.38
N VAL A 90 17.71 4.05 15.88
CA VAL A 90 17.48 3.64 14.49
C VAL A 90 17.77 4.80 13.55
N VAL A 91 17.18 5.97 13.83
CA VAL A 91 17.41 7.20 13.02
C VAL A 91 18.89 7.56 12.95
N LYS A 92 19.59 7.51 14.10
CA LYS A 92 21.04 7.76 14.15
C LYS A 92 21.86 6.77 13.33
N LYS A 93 21.40 5.53 13.20
CA LYS A 93 22.11 4.47 12.46
C LYS A 93 21.84 4.47 10.96
N ILE A 94 20.59 4.66 10.55
CA ILE A 94 20.18 4.51 9.14
C ILE A 94 19.73 5.83 8.49
N GLY A 95 19.69 6.94 9.24
CA GLY A 95 19.25 8.24 8.76
C GLY A 95 17.73 8.42 8.75
N LEU A 96 17.27 9.51 8.17
CA LEU A 96 15.87 9.84 8.00
C LEU A 96 15.25 9.04 6.86
N SER A 97 13.91 9.12 6.69
CA SER A 97 13.23 8.59 5.54
C SER A 97 13.70 9.24 4.24
N MET A 98 13.62 8.51 3.16
CA MET A 98 13.94 9.06 1.85
C MET A 98 12.90 10.09 1.41
N PRO A 99 13.30 11.11 0.63
CA PRO A 99 12.39 12.14 0.13
C PRO A 99 11.55 11.62 -1.04
N VAL A 100 10.74 10.60 -0.79
CA VAL A 100 9.90 9.96 -1.83
C VAL A 100 8.50 10.57 -1.94
N PHE A 101 8.20 11.59 -1.17
CA PHE A 101 6.96 12.34 -1.08
C PHE A 101 5.82 11.56 -0.42
N ILE A 102 5.30 10.49 -1.03
CA ILE A 102 4.18 9.70 -0.52
C ILE A 102 4.26 8.28 -1.07
N LYS A 103 3.73 7.30 -0.34
CA LYS A 103 3.72 5.86 -0.64
C LYS A 103 5.10 5.22 -0.60
N PHE A 104 5.18 4.04 -0.05
CA PHE A 104 6.40 3.24 0.08
C PHE A 104 7.51 3.86 0.95
N ASP A 105 7.29 5.00 1.55
CA ASP A 105 8.21 5.64 2.51
C ASP A 105 8.38 4.79 3.78
N ASP A 106 7.30 4.27 4.31
CA ASP A 106 7.24 3.35 5.44
C ASP A 106 7.87 1.98 5.11
N ILE A 107 7.58 1.45 3.93
CA ILE A 107 8.11 0.16 3.45
C ILE A 107 9.62 0.25 3.26
N GLU A 108 10.12 1.25 2.56
CA GLU A 108 11.56 1.45 2.34
C GLU A 108 12.29 1.58 3.67
N TYR A 109 11.76 2.42 4.57
CA TYR A 109 12.38 2.65 5.87
C TYR A 109 12.40 1.38 6.73
N GLY A 110 11.30 0.63 6.77
CA GLY A 110 11.20 -0.64 7.50
C GLY A 110 12.16 -1.70 6.98
N LEU A 111 12.26 -1.87 5.65
CA LEU A 111 13.19 -2.81 5.03
C LEU A 111 14.64 -2.42 5.28
N ARG A 112 14.97 -1.12 5.23
CA ARG A 112 16.30 -0.60 5.53
C ARG A 112 16.65 -0.78 7.01
N ALA A 113 15.71 -0.55 7.92
CA ALA A 113 15.87 -0.81 9.34
C ALA A 113 16.12 -2.30 9.61
N LYS A 114 15.33 -3.19 8.99
CA LYS A 114 15.50 -4.63 9.07
C LYS A 114 16.88 -5.09 8.58
N LYS A 115 17.35 -4.57 7.45
CA LYS A 115 18.69 -4.85 6.90
C LYS A 115 19.81 -4.39 7.86
N ALA A 116 19.57 -3.32 8.61
CA ALA A 116 20.49 -2.82 9.64
C ALA A 116 20.41 -3.56 10.99
N GLY A 117 19.55 -4.59 11.10
CA GLY A 117 19.40 -5.43 12.28
C GLY A 117 18.35 -4.94 13.30
N PHE A 118 17.54 -3.95 12.95
CA PHE A 118 16.43 -3.49 13.79
C PHE A 118 15.13 -4.18 13.40
N PRO A 119 14.52 -4.96 14.29
CA PRO A 119 13.23 -5.59 14.01
C PRO A 119 12.09 -4.57 14.09
N THR A 120 11.04 -4.84 13.31
CA THR A 120 9.76 -4.17 13.43
C THR A 120 8.74 -5.16 14.00
N VAL A 121 7.95 -4.72 14.96
CA VAL A 121 6.91 -5.53 15.60
C VAL A 121 5.61 -4.76 15.69
N CYS A 122 4.49 -5.45 15.53
CA CYS A 122 3.18 -4.93 15.82
C CYS A 122 2.62 -5.59 17.09
N LEU A 123 2.01 -4.79 17.97
CA LEU A 123 1.54 -5.25 19.26
C LEU A 123 0.01 -5.27 19.31
N PRO A 124 -0.60 -6.28 19.96
CA PRO A 124 -2.03 -6.26 20.25
C PRO A 124 -2.38 -5.10 21.18
N GLY A 125 -3.51 -4.45 20.92
CA GLY A 125 -3.96 -3.30 21.69
C GLY A 125 -3.18 -1.99 21.44
N VAL A 126 -2.26 -1.98 20.47
CA VAL A 126 -1.66 -0.78 19.89
C VAL A 126 -2.28 -0.59 18.52
N ALA A 127 -3.13 0.41 18.36
CA ALA A 127 -3.85 0.65 17.11
C ALA A 127 -4.33 2.09 17.02
N VAL A 128 -4.69 2.50 15.81
CA VAL A 128 -5.34 3.78 15.50
C VAL A 128 -6.50 3.56 14.54
N TRP A 129 -7.49 4.44 14.60
CA TRP A 129 -8.54 4.54 13.60
C TRP A 129 -8.07 5.47 12.48
N HIS A 130 -8.15 4.97 11.26
CA HIS A 130 -7.69 5.66 10.08
C HIS A 130 -8.75 5.55 8.98
N GLN A 131 -8.77 6.51 8.04
CA GLN A 131 -9.65 6.45 6.87
C GLN A 131 -9.44 5.14 6.13
N ALA A 132 -10.54 4.44 5.85
CA ALA A 132 -10.51 3.14 5.21
C ALA A 132 -9.95 3.19 3.78
N TRP A 133 -9.34 2.09 3.34
CA TRP A 133 -8.78 1.99 1.98
C TRP A 133 -9.86 1.85 0.91
N HIS A 134 -11.07 1.37 1.26
CA HIS A 134 -12.18 1.26 0.31
C HIS A 134 -12.71 2.63 -0.15
N ASP A 135 -12.47 3.69 0.62
CA ASP A 135 -12.75 5.07 0.21
C ASP A 135 -11.70 5.65 -0.75
N LYS A 136 -10.64 4.90 -1.02
CA LYS A 136 -9.52 5.32 -1.84
C LYS A 136 -9.23 4.24 -2.89
N ASP A 137 -9.19 4.63 -4.14
CA ASP A 137 -8.64 3.79 -5.21
C ASP A 137 -7.35 4.43 -5.73
N PRO A 138 -6.16 3.99 -5.25
CA PRO A 138 -4.88 4.55 -5.70
C PRO A 138 -4.70 4.46 -7.21
N ALA A 139 -5.13 3.37 -7.85
CA ALA A 139 -5.05 3.19 -9.30
C ALA A 139 -5.86 4.23 -10.07
N ARG A 140 -6.89 4.80 -9.45
CA ARG A 140 -7.71 5.87 -10.02
C ARG A 140 -7.34 7.26 -9.51
N SER A 141 -6.16 7.41 -8.91
CA SER A 141 -5.67 8.69 -8.39
C SER A 141 -4.29 9.06 -8.94
N TRP A 142 -3.86 10.28 -8.67
CA TRP A 142 -2.50 10.74 -8.95
C TRP A 142 -1.44 10.00 -8.12
N GLU A 143 -1.84 9.38 -7.01
CA GLU A 143 -0.95 8.64 -6.11
C GLU A 143 -0.30 7.44 -6.80
N GLU A 144 -0.94 6.89 -7.85
CA GLU A 144 -0.46 5.70 -8.56
C GLU A 144 0.92 5.90 -9.19
N TYR A 145 1.22 7.11 -9.68
CA TYR A 145 2.58 7.44 -10.13
C TYR A 145 3.61 7.22 -9.02
N PHE A 146 3.34 7.74 -7.81
CA PHE A 146 4.25 7.62 -6.68
C PHE A 146 4.31 6.19 -6.15
N THR A 147 3.19 5.47 -6.15
CA THR A 147 3.12 4.05 -5.78
C THR A 147 4.05 3.23 -6.66
N GLU A 148 3.92 3.32 -7.98
CA GLU A 148 4.75 2.55 -8.91
C GLU A 148 6.21 3.00 -8.86
N ARG A 149 6.49 4.31 -8.91
CA ARG A 149 7.85 4.85 -8.83
C ARG A 149 8.57 4.38 -7.57
N ASN A 150 7.93 4.52 -6.41
CA ASN A 150 8.57 4.24 -5.13
C ASN A 150 8.68 2.74 -4.87
N ARG A 151 7.75 1.94 -5.39
CA ARG A 151 7.85 0.48 -5.40
C ARG A 151 9.11 0.01 -6.12
N TRP A 152 9.38 0.54 -7.30
CA TRP A 152 10.61 0.27 -8.05
C TRP A 152 11.85 0.77 -7.31
N LEU A 153 11.79 1.97 -6.74
CA LEU A 153 12.91 2.53 -5.98
C LEU A 153 13.25 1.65 -4.78
N ALA A 154 12.25 1.26 -3.98
CA ALA A 154 12.44 0.36 -2.85
C ALA A 154 13.00 -1.00 -3.28
N ALA A 155 12.55 -1.54 -4.43
CA ALA A 155 13.07 -2.79 -4.98
C ALA A 155 14.57 -2.69 -5.32
N LEU A 156 14.97 -1.66 -6.05
CA LEU A 156 16.35 -1.44 -6.48
C LEU A 156 17.30 -1.21 -5.30
N LEU A 157 16.84 -0.52 -4.26
CA LEU A 157 17.65 -0.24 -3.07
C LEU A 157 17.75 -1.44 -2.13
N THR A 158 16.68 -2.23 -2.02
CA THR A 158 16.67 -3.39 -1.13
C THR A 158 17.38 -4.59 -1.73
N TYR A 159 17.25 -4.82 -3.04
CA TYR A 159 17.76 -5.99 -3.76
C TYR A 159 18.61 -5.62 -4.98
N PRO A 160 19.73 -4.90 -4.81
CA PRO A 160 20.54 -4.41 -5.94
C PRO A 160 21.12 -5.54 -6.79
N ASP A 161 21.51 -6.64 -6.17
CA ASP A 161 22.17 -7.78 -6.86
C ASP A 161 21.19 -8.78 -7.48
N ARG A 162 19.95 -8.77 -7.04
CA ARG A 162 18.89 -9.68 -7.50
C ARG A 162 17.58 -8.91 -7.61
N PRO A 163 17.43 -8.08 -8.64
CA PRO A 163 16.22 -7.30 -8.80
C PRO A 163 14.99 -8.23 -8.87
N PRO A 164 13.93 -7.91 -8.14
CA PRO A 164 12.68 -8.62 -8.20
C PRO A 164 12.13 -8.69 -9.64
N ARG A 165 11.13 -9.55 -9.88
CA ARG A 165 10.46 -9.65 -11.19
C ARG A 165 9.55 -8.44 -11.47
N MET A 166 10.03 -7.25 -11.11
CA MET A 166 9.26 -6.01 -11.15
C MET A 166 8.70 -5.69 -12.52
N LEU A 167 9.50 -5.89 -13.59
CA LEU A 167 9.02 -5.61 -14.94
C LEU A 167 7.85 -6.49 -15.33
N VAL A 168 7.92 -7.78 -15.01
CA VAL A 168 6.82 -8.74 -15.29
C VAL A 168 5.58 -8.36 -14.49
N GLU A 169 5.74 -7.99 -13.23
CA GLU A 169 4.63 -7.57 -12.37
C GLU A 169 4.00 -6.26 -12.84
N THR A 170 4.81 -5.28 -13.28
CA THR A 170 4.30 -4.03 -13.86
C THR A 170 3.54 -4.30 -15.16
N LEU A 171 4.09 -5.10 -16.08
CA LEU A 171 3.42 -5.45 -17.33
C LEU A 171 2.11 -6.21 -17.11
N TYR A 172 2.08 -7.13 -16.14
CA TYR A 172 0.86 -7.82 -15.75
C TYR A 172 -0.18 -6.87 -15.14
N GLY A 173 0.28 -5.96 -14.28
CA GLY A 173 -0.56 -4.89 -13.73
C GLY A 173 -1.16 -4.01 -14.81
N ASP A 174 -0.32 -3.54 -15.74
CA ASP A 174 -0.74 -2.71 -16.87
C ASP A 174 -1.75 -3.43 -17.77
N ALA A 175 -1.53 -4.72 -18.07
CA ALA A 175 -2.50 -5.49 -18.83
C ALA A 175 -3.86 -5.58 -18.10
N SER A 176 -3.83 -5.79 -16.77
CA SER A 176 -5.04 -5.81 -15.94
C SER A 176 -5.75 -4.44 -15.92
N LEU A 177 -5.00 -3.35 -15.80
CA LEU A 177 -5.54 -1.99 -15.85
C LEU A 177 -6.13 -1.67 -17.23
N GLY A 178 -5.46 -2.07 -18.30
CA GLY A 178 -5.94 -1.89 -19.67
C GLY A 178 -7.27 -2.62 -19.92
N LEU A 179 -7.40 -3.87 -19.44
CA LEU A 179 -8.64 -4.64 -19.51
C LEU A 179 -9.79 -4.04 -18.69
N ARG A 180 -9.46 -3.23 -17.69
CA ARG A 180 -10.41 -2.48 -16.85
C ARG A 180 -10.63 -1.05 -17.34
N PHE A 181 -10.07 -0.68 -18.49
CA PHE A 181 -10.14 0.66 -19.09
C PHE A 181 -9.54 1.78 -18.22
N VAL A 182 -8.59 1.46 -17.32
CA VAL A 182 -7.93 2.42 -16.43
C VAL A 182 -6.60 2.88 -17.10
N TYR A 183 -6.71 3.52 -18.26
CA TYR A 183 -5.55 3.91 -19.08
C TYR A 183 -4.72 5.02 -18.45
N SER A 184 -5.34 5.89 -17.64
CA SER A 184 -4.62 6.94 -16.92
C SER A 184 -3.56 6.36 -15.98
N ALA A 185 -3.87 5.27 -15.29
CA ALA A 185 -2.91 4.59 -14.41
C ALA A 185 -1.74 3.98 -15.19
N MET A 186 -2.00 3.32 -16.32
CA MET A 186 -0.94 2.81 -17.19
C MET A 186 0.01 3.93 -17.67
N ALA A 187 -0.54 5.08 -18.03
CA ALA A 187 0.28 6.23 -18.42
C ALA A 187 1.15 6.75 -17.27
N LEU A 188 0.64 6.70 -16.02
CA LEU A 188 1.39 7.04 -14.82
C LEU A 188 2.50 6.02 -14.53
N HIS A 189 2.26 4.72 -14.72
CA HIS A 189 3.31 3.69 -14.62
C HIS A 189 4.43 3.93 -15.63
N HIS A 190 4.10 4.19 -16.90
CA HIS A 190 5.11 4.51 -17.92
C HIS A 190 5.89 5.79 -17.60
N MET A 191 5.24 6.82 -17.05
CA MET A 191 5.91 8.02 -16.57
C MET A 191 6.88 7.68 -15.42
N ALA A 192 6.43 6.88 -14.45
CA ALA A 192 7.24 6.46 -13.31
C ALA A 192 8.50 5.70 -13.74
N LEU A 193 8.35 4.73 -14.65
CA LEU A 193 9.49 3.96 -15.19
C LEU A 193 10.48 4.83 -15.94
N ARG A 194 10.02 5.74 -16.79
CA ARG A 194 10.89 6.70 -17.49
C ARG A 194 11.66 7.59 -16.52
N ASP A 195 11.02 8.04 -15.46
CA ASP A 195 11.66 8.90 -14.48
C ASP A 195 12.71 8.14 -13.67
N ILE A 196 12.48 6.87 -13.32
CA ILE A 196 13.47 6.00 -12.68
C ILE A 196 14.72 5.83 -13.59
N LEU A 197 14.53 5.63 -14.89
CA LEU A 197 15.61 5.48 -15.85
C LEU A 197 16.46 6.76 -16.01
N ARG A 198 15.94 7.93 -15.63
CA ARG A 198 16.70 9.20 -15.59
C ARG A 198 17.66 9.30 -14.41
N GLY A 199 17.54 8.40 -13.45
CA GLY A 199 18.44 8.27 -12.32
C GLY A 199 18.02 9.04 -11.07
N PRO A 200 18.75 8.82 -9.97
CA PRO A 200 18.34 9.29 -8.63
C PRO A 200 18.33 10.81 -8.49
N GLN A 201 19.27 11.52 -9.11
CA GLN A 201 19.30 12.97 -9.03
C GLN A 201 18.03 13.59 -9.63
N TYR A 202 17.61 13.11 -10.80
CA TYR A 202 16.37 13.57 -11.42
C TYR A 202 15.15 13.34 -10.52
N LEU A 203 15.10 12.18 -9.84
CA LEU A 203 13.98 11.85 -8.95
C LEU A 203 13.84 12.81 -7.77
N VAL A 204 14.95 13.35 -7.29
CA VAL A 204 14.96 14.39 -6.25
C VAL A 204 14.58 15.75 -6.84
N ASP A 205 15.23 16.16 -7.92
CA ASP A 205 15.07 17.49 -8.52
C ASP A 205 13.65 17.75 -9.05
N CYS A 206 12.96 16.71 -9.54
CA CYS A 206 11.61 16.84 -10.07
C CYS A 206 10.50 16.86 -9.02
N LEU A 207 10.78 16.55 -7.74
CA LEU A 207 9.75 16.44 -6.71
C LEU A 207 8.85 17.69 -6.57
N PRO A 208 9.38 18.92 -6.60
CA PRO A 208 8.55 20.12 -6.41
C PRO A 208 7.48 20.30 -7.51
N THR A 209 7.74 19.85 -8.74
CA THR A 209 6.84 20.03 -9.89
C THR A 209 6.08 18.76 -10.27
N LYS A 210 6.55 17.61 -9.81
CA LYS A 210 6.07 16.30 -10.28
C LYS A 210 4.56 16.08 -10.09
N LEU A 211 4.00 16.55 -8.99
CA LEU A 211 2.57 16.39 -8.74
C LEU A 211 1.73 17.13 -9.80
N GLY A 212 2.17 18.30 -10.23
CA GLY A 212 1.53 19.04 -11.34
C GLY A 212 1.58 18.23 -12.65
N GLU A 213 2.76 17.77 -13.04
CA GLU A 213 2.96 16.96 -14.25
C GLU A 213 2.10 15.68 -14.25
N VAL A 214 2.01 14.99 -13.10
CA VAL A 214 1.20 13.78 -12.92
C VAL A 214 -0.28 14.09 -13.12
N ARG A 215 -0.79 15.16 -12.51
CA ARG A 215 -2.18 15.58 -12.66
C ARG A 215 -2.52 16.00 -14.09
N GLU A 216 -1.63 16.74 -14.74
CA GLU A 216 -1.78 17.14 -16.14
C GLU A 216 -1.79 15.93 -17.08
N LEU A 217 -0.90 14.96 -16.88
CA LEU A 217 -0.90 13.74 -17.68
C LEU A 217 -2.21 12.98 -17.50
N ARG A 218 -2.61 12.77 -16.25
CA ARG A 218 -3.81 12.02 -15.91
C ARG A 218 -5.08 12.66 -16.47
N ALA A 219 -5.20 13.99 -16.44
CA ALA A 219 -6.35 14.73 -16.94
C ALA A 219 -6.61 14.55 -18.46
N LYS A 220 -5.64 14.03 -19.22
CA LYS A 220 -5.80 13.73 -20.65
C LYS A 220 -6.63 12.48 -20.93
N TYR A 221 -6.91 11.69 -19.90
CA TYR A 221 -7.60 10.39 -20.02
C TYR A 221 -9.04 10.48 -19.51
N PRO A 222 -10.02 9.96 -20.26
CA PRO A 222 -11.43 9.97 -19.85
C PRO A 222 -11.70 9.24 -18.52
N ASP A 223 -10.97 8.14 -18.27
CA ASP A 223 -11.08 7.35 -17.03
C ASP A 223 -10.64 8.10 -15.78
N ALA A 224 -9.90 9.21 -15.94
CA ALA A 224 -9.47 10.07 -14.85
C ALA A 224 -10.49 11.17 -14.49
N GLN A 225 -11.52 11.34 -15.30
CA GLN A 225 -12.54 12.37 -15.08
C GLN A 225 -13.61 11.82 -14.13
N ALA A 226 -13.65 12.39 -12.92
CA ALA A 226 -14.73 12.09 -11.99
C ALA A 226 -16.06 12.62 -12.56
N LYS A 227 -17.14 11.86 -12.37
CA LYS A 227 -18.50 12.30 -12.61
C LYS A 227 -19.13 12.71 -11.29
N ASP A 228 -19.79 13.86 -11.27
CA ASP A 228 -20.37 14.41 -10.04
C ASP A 228 -21.64 13.66 -9.61
N SER A 229 -22.31 13.00 -10.54
CA SER A 229 -23.50 12.23 -10.27
C SER A 229 -23.64 11.02 -11.20
N PHE A 230 -24.51 10.10 -10.83
CA PHE A 230 -24.83 8.91 -11.63
C PHE A 230 -25.51 9.29 -12.96
N GLU A 231 -26.33 10.32 -12.98
CA GLU A 231 -27.01 10.83 -14.18
C GLU A 231 -26.05 11.37 -15.25
N ALA A 232 -24.81 11.69 -14.87
CA ALA A 232 -23.77 12.12 -15.82
C ALA A 232 -23.19 10.97 -16.66
N PHE A 233 -23.54 9.72 -16.37
CA PHE A 233 -23.19 8.58 -17.20
C PHE A 233 -24.21 8.39 -18.33
N PRO A 234 -23.79 7.87 -19.50
CA PRO A 234 -24.73 7.55 -20.57
C PRO A 234 -25.71 6.46 -20.11
N GLU A 235 -26.94 6.54 -20.57
CA GLU A 235 -27.93 5.50 -20.37
C GLU A 235 -27.39 4.15 -20.89
N PRO A 236 -27.60 3.05 -20.16
CA PRO A 236 -27.17 1.74 -20.61
C PRO A 236 -27.84 1.39 -21.94
N ALA A 237 -27.09 0.89 -22.90
CA ALA A 237 -27.56 0.58 -24.25
C ALA A 237 -28.59 -0.58 -24.33
N GLY A 238 -29.00 -1.14 -23.20
CA GLY A 238 -30.02 -2.18 -23.06
C GLY A 238 -30.10 -2.71 -21.63
N GLU A 239 -31.23 -3.33 -21.29
CA GLU A 239 -31.34 -4.10 -20.05
C GLU A 239 -30.48 -5.36 -20.15
N THR A 240 -29.36 -5.38 -19.47
CA THR A 240 -28.60 -6.61 -19.28
C THR A 240 -29.01 -7.21 -17.94
N GLU A 241 -29.73 -8.32 -17.95
CA GLU A 241 -29.89 -9.12 -16.74
C GLU A 241 -28.51 -9.48 -16.20
N PRO A 242 -28.23 -9.28 -14.91
CA PRO A 242 -26.97 -9.74 -14.34
C PRO A 242 -26.86 -11.25 -14.53
N PRO A 243 -25.67 -11.77 -14.86
CA PRO A 243 -25.49 -13.21 -15.08
C PRO A 243 -25.93 -13.97 -13.83
N LYS A 244 -26.81 -14.92 -14.00
CA LYS A 244 -27.45 -15.72 -12.93
C LYS A 244 -26.45 -16.55 -12.10
N ASN A 245 -25.22 -16.72 -12.60
CA ASN A 245 -24.14 -17.39 -11.90
C ASN A 245 -22.85 -16.55 -12.02
N HIS A 246 -22.39 -15.99 -10.93
CA HIS A 246 -21.05 -15.41 -10.85
C HIS A 246 -20.02 -16.55 -10.82
N PRO A 247 -19.28 -16.77 -11.90
CA PRO A 247 -18.25 -17.78 -11.88
C PRO A 247 -17.11 -17.33 -10.95
N SER A 248 -16.75 -18.18 -10.01
CA SER A 248 -15.75 -17.90 -8.96
C SER A 248 -14.30 -17.94 -9.46
N THR A 249 -14.05 -18.15 -10.73
CA THR A 249 -12.71 -18.29 -11.28
C THR A 249 -12.19 -17.01 -11.88
N MET A 250 -10.87 -16.77 -11.76
CA MET A 250 -10.18 -15.61 -12.30
C MET A 250 -10.47 -15.38 -13.80
N LYS A 251 -10.63 -16.47 -14.57
CA LYS A 251 -10.94 -16.44 -16.00
C LYS A 251 -12.30 -15.81 -16.34
N SER A 252 -13.28 -15.95 -15.48
CA SER A 252 -14.62 -15.40 -15.67
C SER A 252 -14.77 -13.98 -15.14
N ARG A 253 -13.91 -13.55 -14.17
CA ARG A 253 -13.82 -12.14 -13.77
C ARG A 253 -13.34 -11.26 -14.93
N TYR A 254 -12.46 -11.77 -15.79
CA TYR A 254 -12.00 -11.03 -16.98
C TYR A 254 -13.05 -11.02 -18.10
N LEU A 255 -13.81 -12.09 -18.27
CA LEU A 255 -14.85 -12.16 -19.31
C LEU A 255 -16.07 -11.29 -18.99
N SER A 256 -16.42 -11.11 -17.71
CA SER A 256 -17.53 -10.23 -17.31
C SER A 256 -17.22 -8.74 -17.53
N LEU A 257 -15.93 -8.36 -17.65
CA LEU A 257 -15.51 -6.99 -17.92
C LEU A 257 -15.51 -6.63 -19.42
N ILE A 258 -15.62 -7.62 -20.31
CA ILE A 258 -15.64 -7.42 -21.77
C ILE A 258 -17.09 -7.17 -22.27
N HIS A 259 -18.09 -7.34 -21.42
CA HIS A 259 -19.50 -7.20 -21.77
C HIS A 259 -20.19 -5.97 -21.17
N ILE A 260 -19.40 -4.96 -20.72
CA ILE A 260 -19.93 -3.65 -20.30
C ILE A 260 -19.76 -2.63 -21.42
#